data_9b9b6d3ca2236b2ab0f1e0fffe5fb8aa
#
_entry.id   9b9b6d3ca2236b2ab0f1e0fffe5fb8aa
#
_cell.length_a   1.000
_cell.length_b   1.000
_cell.length_c   1.000
_cell.angle_alpha   90.00
_cell.angle_beta   90.00
_cell.angle_gamma   90.00
#
_symmetry.space_group_name_H-M   'P 1'
#
loop_
_entity.id
_entity.type
_entity.pdbx_description
1 polymer ?
#
loop_
_entity_poly.entity_id
_entity_poly.type
_entity_poly.pdbx_seq_one_letter_code
_entity_poly.pdbx_strand_id
1 'polypeptide(L)'
;MDDITFGGVMVAVRSGDERAMEALFTDLHPRVLRFLRASEPSVADDIAGEVWLAVARGLASFEGGFADFRGWVFSIAKRRLADHRRASVRRATSPVGHDYFDDRSATGTDHEFVSERLSAQDAVDLIARHLPADQAELLTLRIVADLDVAHVAVVMDRSANWVRVTQHRALRRLAAALAVPAEKNLEDPVIPIVAQTIS
;
A
#
# COMPACT_ATOMS: atom_id res chain seq x y z
N MET A 1 4.13 -18.36 -1.52
CA MET A 1 3.92 -19.64 -0.78
C MET A 1 2.66 -20.31 -1.30
N ASP A 2 2.65 -21.63 -1.48
CA ASP A 2 1.44 -22.41 -1.80
C ASP A 2 0.77 -22.96 -0.53
N ASP A 3 -0.45 -23.51 -0.66
CA ASP A 3 -1.23 -23.97 0.50
C ASP A 3 -0.60 -25.21 1.19
N ILE A 4 0.15 -26.03 0.47
CA ILE A 4 0.80 -27.21 1.05
C ILE A 4 1.96 -26.75 1.94
N THR A 5 2.80 -25.88 1.43
CA THR A 5 3.89 -25.27 2.19
C THR A 5 3.37 -24.49 3.38
N PHE A 6 2.30 -23.69 3.18
CA PHE A 6 1.66 -22.92 4.23
C PHE A 6 1.12 -23.80 5.36
N GLY A 7 0.47 -24.93 5.03
CA GLY A 7 -0.01 -25.88 6.03
C GLY A 7 1.13 -26.41 6.93
N GLY A 8 2.28 -26.75 6.34
CA GLY A 8 3.48 -27.16 7.09
C GLY A 8 4.03 -26.05 7.98
N VAL A 9 4.10 -24.81 7.45
CA VAL A 9 4.53 -23.64 8.21
C VAL A 9 3.60 -23.37 9.40
N MET A 10 2.28 -23.47 9.21
CA MET A 10 1.31 -23.26 10.30
C MET A 10 1.41 -24.29 11.41
N VAL A 11 1.70 -25.55 11.08
CA VAL A 11 1.97 -26.60 12.09
C VAL A 11 3.23 -26.25 12.89
N ALA A 12 4.31 -25.85 12.22
CA ALA A 12 5.56 -25.46 12.86
C ALA A 12 5.39 -24.20 13.74
N VAL A 13 4.67 -23.20 13.28
CA VAL A 13 4.34 -22.01 14.08
C VAL A 13 3.58 -22.36 15.35
N ARG A 14 2.58 -23.24 15.27
CA ARG A 14 1.80 -23.68 16.43
C ARG A 14 2.64 -24.49 17.43
N SER A 15 3.72 -25.12 16.98
CA SER A 15 4.69 -25.78 17.86
C SER A 15 5.79 -24.85 18.40
N GLY A 16 5.74 -23.54 18.06
CA GLY A 16 6.67 -22.53 18.56
C GLY A 16 7.96 -22.39 17.73
N ASP A 17 7.97 -22.86 16.48
CA ASP A 17 9.13 -22.70 15.60
C ASP A 17 9.22 -21.22 15.10
N GLU A 18 10.22 -20.50 15.60
CA GLU A 18 10.49 -19.10 15.26
C GLU A 18 10.81 -18.92 13.76
N ARG A 19 11.49 -19.89 13.14
CA ARG A 19 11.83 -19.83 11.71
C ARG A 19 10.59 -19.89 10.82
N ALA A 20 9.59 -20.64 11.23
CA ALA A 20 8.33 -20.71 10.52
C ALA A 20 7.58 -19.36 10.59
N MET A 21 7.64 -18.69 11.74
CA MET A 21 7.09 -17.33 11.88
C MET A 21 7.87 -16.31 11.05
N GLU A 22 9.19 -16.40 11.04
CA GLU A 22 10.07 -15.58 10.21
C GLU A 22 9.76 -15.73 8.70
N ALA A 23 9.46 -16.95 8.25
CA ALA A 23 9.08 -17.20 6.85
C ALA A 23 7.79 -16.48 6.46
N LEU A 24 6.75 -16.50 7.32
CA LEU A 24 5.50 -15.76 7.12
C LEU A 24 5.75 -14.24 7.10
N PHE A 25 6.57 -13.76 8.03
CA PHE A 25 6.94 -12.36 8.11
C PHE A 25 7.68 -11.90 6.85
N THR A 26 8.71 -12.62 6.44
CA THR A 26 9.54 -12.27 5.28
C THR A 26 8.73 -12.22 3.98
N ASP A 27 7.76 -13.12 3.80
CA ASP A 27 6.90 -13.15 2.61
C ASP A 27 5.90 -11.97 2.59
N LEU A 28 5.28 -11.63 3.71
CA LEU A 28 4.17 -10.68 3.73
C LEU A 28 4.54 -9.27 4.20
N HIS A 29 5.55 -9.11 5.06
CA HIS A 29 5.90 -7.80 5.62
C HIS A 29 6.18 -6.74 4.55
N PRO A 30 6.95 -7.02 3.48
CA PRO A 30 7.18 -6.01 2.44
C PRO A 30 5.90 -5.57 1.71
N ARG A 31 4.92 -6.47 1.59
CA ARG A 31 3.61 -6.18 0.97
C ARG A 31 2.73 -5.35 1.91
N VAL A 32 2.69 -5.71 3.19
CA VAL A 32 1.98 -4.95 4.24
C VAL A 32 2.54 -3.53 4.33
N LEU A 33 3.86 -3.40 4.37
CA LEU A 33 4.52 -2.11 4.48
C LEU A 33 4.23 -1.21 3.27
N ARG A 34 4.29 -1.76 2.03
CA ARG A 34 3.93 -1.02 0.83
C ARG A 34 2.46 -0.57 0.83
N PHE A 35 1.55 -1.41 1.27
CA PHE A 35 0.14 -1.06 1.41
C PHE A 35 -0.06 0.10 2.41
N LEU A 36 0.60 0.05 3.55
CA LEU A 36 0.53 1.09 4.57
C LEU A 36 1.17 2.40 4.10
N ARG A 37 2.34 2.33 3.46
CA ARG A 37 3.05 3.50 2.91
C ARG A 37 2.27 4.20 1.79
N ALA A 38 1.49 3.47 1.00
CA ALA A 38 0.58 4.05 0.01
C ALA A 38 -0.48 4.96 0.63
N SER A 39 -0.80 4.75 1.89
CA SER A 39 -1.88 5.44 2.60
C SER A 39 -1.40 6.44 3.64
N GLU A 40 -0.39 6.09 4.44
CA GLU A 40 0.15 6.89 5.55
C GLU A 40 1.66 6.65 5.69
N PRO A 41 2.49 7.25 4.83
CA PRO A 41 3.92 6.97 4.78
C PRO A 41 4.66 7.20 6.10
N SER A 42 4.30 8.28 6.82
CA SER A 42 5.00 8.72 8.03
C SER A 42 4.86 7.78 9.23
N VAL A 43 3.86 6.92 9.25
CA VAL A 43 3.54 6.02 10.38
C VAL A 43 3.42 4.56 9.94
N ALA A 44 3.77 4.27 8.69
CA ALA A 44 3.59 2.94 8.10
C ALA A 44 4.34 1.85 8.87
N ASP A 45 5.57 2.13 9.30
CA ASP A 45 6.41 1.19 10.05
C ASP A 45 5.84 0.89 11.44
N ASP A 46 5.34 1.91 12.14
CA ASP A 46 4.71 1.75 13.46
C ASP A 46 3.43 0.91 13.34
N ILE A 47 2.57 1.23 12.36
CA ILE A 47 1.35 0.46 12.09
C ILE A 47 1.68 -0.97 11.69
N ALA A 48 2.73 -1.20 10.89
CA ALA A 48 3.16 -2.54 10.52
C ALA A 48 3.58 -3.37 11.75
N GLY A 49 4.28 -2.77 12.71
CA GLY A 49 4.59 -3.41 13.99
C GLY A 49 3.33 -3.83 14.75
N GLU A 50 2.31 -2.96 14.83
CA GLU A 50 1.02 -3.29 15.46
C GLU A 50 0.27 -4.41 14.72
N VAL A 51 0.35 -4.44 13.38
CA VAL A 51 -0.22 -5.52 12.57
C VAL A 51 0.39 -6.85 12.96
N TRP A 52 1.73 -6.93 13.00
CA TRP A 52 2.41 -8.18 13.31
C TRP A 52 2.20 -8.64 14.75
N LEU A 53 2.09 -7.72 15.71
CA LEU A 53 1.68 -8.04 17.07
C LEU A 53 0.25 -8.63 17.11
N ALA A 54 -0.67 -8.10 16.32
CA ALA A 54 -2.03 -8.63 16.24
C ALA A 54 -2.06 -9.99 15.53
N VAL A 55 -1.28 -10.17 14.46
CA VAL A 55 -1.11 -11.45 13.77
C VAL A 55 -0.58 -12.51 14.76
N ALA A 56 0.50 -12.22 15.46
CA ALA A 56 1.09 -13.17 16.42
C ALA A 56 0.09 -13.62 17.50
N ARG A 57 -0.74 -12.70 18.00
CA ARG A 57 -1.78 -13.03 19.01
C ARG A 57 -2.91 -13.89 18.45
N GLY A 58 -3.27 -13.70 17.19
CA GLY A 58 -4.40 -14.43 16.56
C GLY A 58 -3.99 -15.69 15.81
N LEU A 59 -2.69 -15.90 15.59
CA LEU A 59 -2.19 -16.96 14.71
C LEU A 59 -2.55 -18.37 15.17
N ALA A 60 -2.55 -18.60 16.48
CA ALA A 60 -2.89 -19.91 17.05
C ALA A 60 -4.32 -20.35 16.71
N SER A 61 -5.26 -19.40 16.60
CA SER A 61 -6.67 -19.65 16.29
C SER A 61 -7.02 -19.46 14.80
N PHE A 62 -6.02 -19.12 13.98
CA PHE A 62 -6.27 -18.92 12.55
C PHE A 62 -6.57 -20.28 11.87
N GLU A 63 -7.63 -20.31 11.07
CA GLU A 63 -8.00 -21.42 10.20
C GLU A 63 -8.15 -20.91 8.76
N GLY A 64 -7.67 -21.71 7.79
CA GLY A 64 -7.75 -21.40 6.37
C GLY A 64 -6.45 -21.66 5.63
N GLY A 65 -6.46 -21.42 4.32
CA GLY A 65 -5.31 -21.53 3.43
C GLY A 65 -4.47 -20.23 3.41
N PHE A 66 -3.42 -20.24 2.59
CA PHE A 66 -2.53 -19.08 2.48
C PHE A 66 -3.22 -17.81 1.93
N ALA A 67 -4.18 -17.98 1.02
CA ALA A 67 -4.97 -16.88 0.51
C ALA A 67 -5.85 -16.23 1.61
N ASP A 68 -6.48 -17.06 2.46
CA ASP A 68 -7.25 -16.61 3.61
C ASP A 68 -6.35 -15.89 4.63
N PHE A 69 -5.15 -16.42 4.87
CA PHE A 69 -4.17 -15.81 5.76
C PHE A 69 -3.76 -14.42 5.28
N ARG A 70 -3.46 -14.27 4.00
CA ARG A 70 -3.18 -12.94 3.40
C ARG A 70 -4.36 -12.00 3.61
N GLY A 71 -5.57 -12.42 3.25
CA GLY A 71 -6.79 -11.62 3.46
C GLY A 71 -6.97 -11.19 4.91
N TRP A 72 -6.72 -12.09 5.86
CA TRP A 72 -6.79 -11.81 7.29
C TRP A 72 -5.74 -10.77 7.74
N VAL A 73 -4.47 -10.93 7.34
CA VAL A 73 -3.40 -9.96 7.64
C VAL A 73 -3.73 -8.57 7.11
N PHE A 74 -4.21 -8.46 5.86
CA PHE A 74 -4.58 -7.17 5.27
C PHE A 74 -5.86 -6.57 5.89
N SER A 75 -6.77 -7.40 6.39
CA SER A 75 -7.91 -6.92 7.19
C SER A 75 -7.46 -6.29 8.51
N ILE A 76 -6.45 -6.87 9.16
CA ILE A 76 -5.82 -6.28 10.36
C ILE A 76 -5.13 -4.96 9.99
N ALA A 77 -4.34 -4.94 8.90
CA ALA A 77 -3.62 -3.74 8.45
C ALA A 77 -4.60 -2.57 8.17
N LYS A 78 -5.67 -2.83 7.43
CA LYS A 78 -6.72 -1.82 7.17
C LYS A 78 -7.36 -1.31 8.45
N ARG A 79 -7.67 -2.20 9.40
CA ARG A 79 -8.26 -1.80 10.68
C ARG A 79 -7.31 -0.91 11.48
N ARG A 80 -6.03 -1.26 11.58
CA ARG A 80 -5.02 -0.45 12.29
C ARG A 80 -4.86 0.92 11.63
N LEU A 81 -4.80 0.96 10.32
CA LEU A 81 -4.76 2.22 9.57
C LEU A 81 -5.99 3.11 9.87
N ALA A 82 -7.19 2.54 9.90
CA ALA A 82 -8.42 3.27 10.22
C ALA A 82 -8.41 3.78 11.68
N ASP A 83 -7.94 2.98 12.62
CA ASP A 83 -7.83 3.35 14.03
C ASP A 83 -6.83 4.50 14.22
N HIS A 84 -5.67 4.44 13.54
CA HIS A 84 -4.68 5.52 13.54
C HIS A 84 -5.29 6.84 13.02
N ARG A 85 -5.98 6.81 11.88
CA ARG A 85 -6.65 8.00 11.31
C ARG A 85 -7.69 8.58 12.27
N ARG A 86 -8.51 7.75 12.90
CA ARG A 86 -9.48 8.22 13.91
C ARG A 86 -8.78 8.85 15.12
N ALA A 87 -7.68 8.27 15.59
CA ALA A 87 -6.91 8.81 16.71
C ALA A 87 -6.25 10.14 16.35
N SER A 88 -5.73 10.29 15.13
CA SER A 88 -5.12 11.53 14.63
C SER A 88 -6.15 12.67 14.54
N VAL A 89 -7.33 12.42 13.99
CA VAL A 89 -8.41 13.40 13.94
C VAL A 89 -8.84 13.84 15.34
N ARG A 90 -8.98 12.91 16.28
CA ARG A 90 -9.32 13.27 17.70
C ARG A 90 -8.24 14.13 18.35
N ARG A 91 -6.96 13.85 18.11
CA ARG A 91 -5.86 14.69 18.64
C ARG A 91 -5.88 16.09 18.03
N ALA A 92 -6.13 16.21 16.73
CA ALA A 92 -6.21 17.50 16.05
C ALA A 92 -7.42 18.36 16.50
N THR A 93 -8.49 17.74 16.99
CA THR A 93 -9.69 18.45 17.47
C THR A 93 -9.71 18.71 18.99
N SER A 94 -8.76 18.18 19.75
CA SER A 94 -8.62 18.49 21.19
C SER A 94 -7.79 19.76 21.39
N PRO A 95 -8.31 20.81 22.04
CA PRO A 95 -7.57 22.03 22.31
C PRO A 95 -6.70 21.83 23.55
N VAL A 96 -5.59 21.14 23.42
CA VAL A 96 -4.52 21.12 24.45
C VAL A 96 -3.22 21.28 23.71
N GLY A 97 -2.64 22.49 23.84
CA GLY A 97 -1.30 22.76 23.37
C GLY A 97 -0.29 21.86 24.07
N HIS A 98 0.50 21.18 23.27
CA HIS A 98 1.87 20.83 23.63
C HIS A 98 2.64 20.70 22.34
N ASP A 99 3.61 21.60 22.19
CA ASP A 99 4.73 21.49 21.27
C ASP A 99 5.42 20.13 21.46
N TYR A 100 5.32 19.28 20.45
CA TYR A 100 6.28 18.23 20.21
C TYR A 100 6.73 18.35 18.75
N PHE A 101 7.89 18.95 18.58
CA PHE A 101 8.70 18.79 17.38
C PHE A 101 9.08 17.32 17.27
N ASP A 102 8.38 16.57 16.41
CA ASP A 102 8.81 15.23 16.03
C ASP A 102 9.62 15.36 14.72
N ASP A 103 10.91 15.66 14.93
CA ASP A 103 11.93 15.62 13.88
C ASP A 103 12.35 14.15 13.70
N ARG A 104 11.55 13.38 12.96
CA ARG A 104 11.94 12.06 12.47
C ARG A 104 12.19 12.11 10.99
N SER A 105 13.43 12.44 10.69
CA SER A 105 14.06 12.21 9.39
C SER A 105 13.80 10.78 8.90
N ALA A 106 13.10 10.65 7.78
CA ALA A 106 12.95 9.39 7.08
C ALA A 106 14.33 9.00 6.51
N THR A 107 15.04 8.11 7.21
CA THR A 107 16.18 7.42 6.64
C THR A 107 15.66 6.37 5.66
N GLY A 108 15.59 6.76 4.39
CA GLY A 108 15.40 5.84 3.29
C GLY A 108 16.60 4.90 3.22
N THR A 109 16.36 3.63 3.40
CA THR A 109 17.34 2.61 3.06
C THR A 109 17.21 2.36 1.56
N ASP A 110 18.13 2.96 0.80
CA ASP A 110 18.34 2.67 -0.61
C ASP A 110 18.70 1.21 -0.77
N HIS A 111 17.81 0.44 -1.37
CA HIS A 111 18.16 -0.79 -2.06
C HIS A 111 18.07 -0.53 -3.56
N GLU A 112 19.22 -0.18 -4.10
CA GLU A 112 19.53 -0.08 -5.50
C GLU A 112 19.37 -1.45 -6.18
N PHE A 113 18.23 -1.65 -6.85
CA PHE A 113 18.09 -2.58 -7.95
C PHE A 113 17.46 -1.83 -9.11
N VAL A 114 18.34 -1.29 -9.96
CA VAL A 114 17.97 -0.78 -11.28
C VAL A 114 17.59 -1.99 -12.16
N SER A 115 16.29 -2.21 -12.27
CA SER A 115 15.70 -3.05 -13.29
C SER A 115 14.67 -2.19 -14.03
N GLU A 116 14.71 -2.18 -15.35
CA GLU A 116 13.81 -1.45 -16.29
C GLU A 116 12.31 -1.87 -16.18
N ARG A 117 11.91 -2.49 -15.09
CA ARG A 117 10.52 -2.75 -14.72
C ARG A 117 10.17 -1.81 -13.59
N LEU A 118 9.05 -1.06 -13.75
CA LEU A 118 8.42 -0.30 -12.68
C LEU A 118 8.55 -1.10 -11.37
N SER A 119 9.22 -0.53 -10.38
CA SER A 119 9.30 -1.18 -9.08
C SER A 119 7.89 -1.30 -8.50
N ALA A 120 7.66 -2.25 -7.61
CA ALA A 120 6.35 -2.36 -6.97
C ALA A 120 5.95 -1.07 -6.22
N GLN A 121 6.92 -0.26 -5.81
CA GLN A 121 6.68 1.04 -5.20
C GLN A 121 6.25 2.07 -6.24
N ASP A 122 6.90 2.13 -7.41
CA ASP A 122 6.51 3.04 -8.49
C ASP A 122 5.08 2.78 -8.96
N ALA A 123 4.68 1.50 -9.02
CA ALA A 123 3.31 1.12 -9.35
C ALA A 123 2.31 1.62 -8.30
N VAL A 124 2.64 1.54 -7.02
CA VAL A 124 1.81 2.06 -5.92
C VAL A 124 1.69 3.57 -6.00
N ASP A 125 2.79 4.28 -6.22
CA ASP A 125 2.82 5.73 -6.34
C ASP A 125 2.04 6.23 -7.56
N LEU A 126 2.12 5.49 -8.67
CA LEU A 126 1.33 5.76 -9.86
C LEU A 126 -0.18 5.60 -9.58
N ILE A 127 -0.57 4.51 -8.92
CA ILE A 127 -1.94 4.25 -8.51
C ILE A 127 -2.46 5.37 -7.61
N ALA A 128 -1.69 5.77 -6.59
CA ALA A 128 -2.08 6.80 -5.63
C ALA A 128 -2.24 8.18 -6.27
N ARG A 129 -1.42 8.52 -7.27
CA ARG A 129 -1.48 9.82 -7.97
C ARG A 129 -2.67 9.95 -8.91
N HIS A 130 -3.12 8.87 -9.53
CA HIS A 130 -4.10 8.94 -10.62
C HIS A 130 -5.49 8.42 -10.26
N LEU A 131 -5.65 7.80 -9.10
CA LEU A 131 -6.91 7.20 -8.71
C LEU A 131 -7.49 7.81 -7.42
N PRO A 132 -8.82 7.88 -7.28
CA PRO A 132 -9.48 8.14 -6.01
C PRO A 132 -9.08 7.09 -4.97
N ALA A 133 -9.12 7.47 -3.69
CA ALA A 133 -8.59 6.68 -2.58
C ALA A 133 -9.15 5.25 -2.50
N ASP A 134 -10.45 5.07 -2.75
CA ASP A 134 -11.10 3.76 -2.74
C ASP A 134 -10.64 2.86 -3.90
N GLN A 135 -10.41 3.45 -5.08
CA GLN A 135 -9.90 2.75 -6.24
C GLN A 135 -8.42 2.42 -6.09
N ALA A 136 -7.64 3.34 -5.54
CA ALA A 136 -6.23 3.14 -5.25
C ALA A 136 -6.04 2.02 -4.22
N GLU A 137 -6.79 2.05 -3.11
CA GLU A 137 -6.77 1.00 -2.08
C GLU A 137 -7.11 -0.37 -2.68
N LEU A 138 -8.18 -0.45 -3.49
CA LEU A 138 -8.59 -1.69 -4.15
C LEU A 138 -7.48 -2.24 -5.04
N LEU A 139 -6.88 -1.42 -5.91
CA LEU A 139 -5.81 -1.90 -6.80
C LEU A 139 -4.55 -2.28 -6.02
N THR A 140 -4.22 -1.58 -4.96
CA THR A 140 -3.09 -1.94 -4.10
C THR A 140 -3.33 -3.31 -3.45
N LEU A 141 -4.53 -3.59 -2.95
CA LEU A 141 -4.88 -4.91 -2.42
C LEU A 141 -4.83 -6.01 -3.49
N ARG A 142 -5.24 -5.71 -4.73
CA ARG A 142 -5.21 -6.66 -5.84
C ARG A 142 -3.79 -6.96 -6.34
N ILE A 143 -2.94 -5.93 -6.44
CA ILE A 143 -1.63 -6.01 -7.09
C ILE A 143 -0.52 -6.30 -6.06
N VAL A 144 -0.48 -5.53 -4.97
CA VAL A 144 0.59 -5.62 -3.97
C VAL A 144 0.34 -6.75 -2.98
N ALA A 145 -0.88 -6.86 -2.46
CA ALA A 145 -1.27 -7.91 -1.53
C ALA A 145 -1.59 -9.24 -2.23
N ASP A 146 -1.76 -9.23 -3.55
CA ASP A 146 -2.14 -10.38 -4.37
C ASP A 146 -3.41 -11.08 -3.82
N LEU A 147 -4.40 -10.28 -3.41
CA LEU A 147 -5.69 -10.78 -2.95
C LEU A 147 -6.64 -11.00 -4.11
N ASP A 148 -7.42 -12.06 -4.10
CA ASP A 148 -8.50 -12.26 -5.04
C ASP A 148 -9.71 -11.35 -4.78
N VAL A 149 -10.72 -11.40 -5.63
CA VAL A 149 -11.92 -10.56 -5.52
C VAL A 149 -12.69 -10.82 -4.22
N ALA A 150 -12.74 -12.07 -3.76
CA ALA A 150 -13.48 -12.43 -2.56
C ALA A 150 -12.80 -11.86 -1.30
N HIS A 151 -11.47 -12.01 -1.19
CA HIS A 151 -10.71 -11.47 -0.08
C HIS A 151 -10.72 -9.94 -0.08
N VAL A 152 -10.56 -9.28 -1.25
CA VAL A 152 -10.70 -7.81 -1.32
C VAL A 152 -12.09 -7.35 -0.89
N ALA A 153 -13.14 -8.07 -1.26
CA ALA A 153 -14.50 -7.76 -0.85
C ALA A 153 -14.63 -7.77 0.69
N VAL A 154 -14.06 -8.79 1.35
CA VAL A 154 -14.02 -8.88 2.81
C VAL A 154 -13.19 -7.75 3.43
N VAL A 155 -11.96 -7.53 2.94
CA VAL A 155 -11.05 -6.48 3.46
C VAL A 155 -11.67 -5.09 3.34
N MET A 156 -12.35 -4.80 2.22
CA MET A 156 -12.95 -3.49 1.96
C MET A 156 -14.38 -3.33 2.51
N ASP A 157 -14.96 -4.39 3.06
CA ASP A 157 -16.38 -4.43 3.47
C ASP A 157 -17.30 -4.00 2.31
N ARG A 158 -17.16 -4.68 1.19
CA ARG A 158 -17.91 -4.44 -0.06
C ARG A 158 -18.34 -5.75 -0.71
N SER A 159 -19.29 -5.69 -1.62
CA SER A 159 -19.67 -6.87 -2.42
C SER A 159 -18.61 -7.22 -3.46
N ALA A 160 -18.50 -8.51 -3.80
CA ALA A 160 -17.61 -8.96 -4.88
C ALA A 160 -17.94 -8.29 -6.24
N ASN A 161 -19.21 -7.98 -6.49
CA ASN A 161 -19.60 -7.25 -7.69
C ASN A 161 -19.08 -5.82 -7.68
N TRP A 162 -19.15 -5.13 -6.54
CA TRP A 162 -18.60 -3.80 -6.38
C TRP A 162 -17.08 -3.81 -6.66
N VAL A 163 -16.34 -4.81 -6.16
CA VAL A 163 -14.90 -4.97 -6.39
C VAL A 163 -14.61 -5.10 -7.89
N ARG A 164 -15.34 -5.98 -8.61
CA ARG A 164 -15.12 -6.16 -10.06
C ARG A 164 -15.39 -4.88 -10.86
N VAL A 165 -16.52 -4.22 -10.60
CA VAL A 165 -16.88 -2.97 -11.29
C VAL A 165 -15.90 -1.86 -10.99
N THR A 166 -15.50 -1.69 -9.73
CA THR A 166 -14.57 -0.65 -9.30
C THR A 166 -13.18 -0.92 -9.85
N GLN A 167 -12.71 -2.17 -9.84
CA GLN A 167 -11.45 -2.57 -10.48
C GLN A 167 -11.42 -2.22 -11.97
N HIS A 168 -12.48 -2.54 -12.70
CA HIS A 168 -12.57 -2.21 -14.12
C HIS A 168 -12.50 -0.70 -14.37
N ARG A 169 -13.22 0.10 -13.58
CA ARG A 169 -13.20 1.56 -13.66
C ARG A 169 -11.81 2.13 -13.33
N ALA A 170 -11.17 1.63 -12.29
CA ALA A 170 -9.84 2.03 -11.87
C ALA A 170 -8.79 1.76 -12.96
N LEU A 171 -8.80 0.56 -13.54
CA LEU A 171 -7.88 0.20 -14.61
C LEU A 171 -8.08 1.06 -15.86
N ARG A 172 -9.34 1.34 -16.25
CA ARG A 172 -9.62 2.25 -17.37
C ARG A 172 -9.14 3.66 -17.12
N ARG A 173 -9.32 4.19 -15.90
CA ARG A 173 -8.84 5.52 -15.52
C ARG A 173 -7.32 5.59 -15.54
N LEU A 174 -6.65 4.56 -15.02
CA LEU A 174 -5.19 4.47 -15.02
C LEU A 174 -4.65 4.40 -16.45
N ALA A 175 -5.23 3.55 -17.30
CA ALA A 175 -4.87 3.46 -18.70
C ALA A 175 -5.04 4.81 -19.45
N ALA A 176 -6.13 5.53 -19.20
CA ALA A 176 -6.35 6.85 -19.78
C ALA A 176 -5.32 7.88 -19.29
N ALA A 177 -4.95 7.85 -18.01
CA ALA A 177 -3.93 8.74 -17.45
C ALA A 177 -2.54 8.49 -18.02
N LEU A 178 -2.22 7.22 -18.33
CA LEU A 178 -0.93 6.82 -18.91
C LEU A 178 -0.87 7.00 -20.43
N ALA A 179 -2.02 7.01 -21.11
CA ALA A 179 -2.11 7.21 -22.55
C ALA A 179 -2.02 8.69 -22.98
N VAL A 180 -2.06 9.64 -22.03
CA VAL A 180 -1.82 11.07 -22.35
C VAL A 180 -0.33 11.26 -22.61
N PRO A 181 0.12 11.60 -23.83
CA PRO A 181 1.52 11.84 -24.13
C PRO A 181 2.05 12.96 -23.21
N ALA A 182 3.31 12.83 -22.81
CA ALA A 182 4.04 13.87 -22.07
C ALA A 182 4.35 15.11 -22.93
N GLU A 183 3.44 15.49 -23.84
CA GLU A 183 3.54 16.65 -24.71
C GLU A 183 2.71 17.81 -24.15
N LYS A 184 3.22 18.44 -23.10
CA LYS A 184 2.87 19.85 -22.80
C LYS A 184 3.94 20.52 -21.94
N ASN A 185 5.21 20.38 -22.32
CA ASN A 185 6.24 21.33 -21.98
C ASN A 185 7.08 21.61 -23.23
N LEU A 186 6.44 22.05 -24.30
CA LEU A 186 7.12 22.81 -25.33
C LEU A 186 6.94 24.27 -24.93
N GLU A 187 8.00 24.82 -24.38
CA GLU A 187 8.23 26.24 -24.20
C GLU A 187 7.88 26.95 -25.49
N ASP A 188 7.09 28.04 -25.38
CA ASP A 188 6.89 28.98 -26.46
C ASP A 188 8.27 29.41 -26.99
N PRO A 189 8.52 29.35 -28.30
CA PRO A 189 9.76 29.86 -28.84
C PRO A 189 9.72 31.39 -28.70
N VAL A 190 10.57 31.92 -27.83
CA VAL A 190 10.86 33.34 -27.71
C VAL A 190 11.44 33.76 -29.06
N ILE A 191 10.63 34.46 -29.87
CA ILE A 191 11.09 35.09 -31.11
C ILE A 191 11.92 36.32 -30.71
N PRO A 192 13.23 36.37 -31.04
CA PRO A 192 13.99 37.56 -30.80
C PRO A 192 13.58 38.66 -31.80
N ILE A 193 13.01 39.71 -31.28
CA ILE A 193 12.76 40.95 -32.07
C ILE A 193 14.12 41.56 -32.40
N VAL A 194 14.55 41.38 -33.63
CA VAL A 194 15.72 42.08 -34.19
C VAL A 194 15.28 43.52 -34.47
N ALA A 195 15.78 44.44 -33.64
CA ALA A 195 15.65 45.86 -33.89
C ALA A 195 16.54 46.21 -35.10
N GLN A 196 15.92 46.54 -36.25
CA GLN A 196 16.62 47.15 -37.36
C GLN A 196 16.78 48.67 -37.06
N THR A 197 17.98 49.07 -36.76
CA THR A 197 18.41 50.46 -36.80
C THR A 197 18.66 50.81 -38.24
N ILE A 198 17.91 51.78 -38.76
CA ILE A 198 18.17 52.44 -40.06
C ILE A 198 18.79 53.79 -39.78
N SER A 199 19.95 54.06 -40.37
CA SER A 199 20.59 55.36 -40.54
C SER A 199 19.81 56.25 -41.45
#